data_2c8a862d79b2237d3934533f01eb810a
#
_entry.id   2c8a862d79b2237d3934533f01eb810a
#
_cell.length_a   1.000
_cell.length_b   1.000
_cell.length_c   1.000
_cell.angle_alpha   90.00
_cell.angle_beta   90.00
_cell.angle_gamma   90.00
#
_symmetry.space_group_name_H-M   'P 1'
#
loop_
_entity.id
_entity.type
_entity.pdbx_description
1 polymer ?
#
loop_
_entity_poly.entity_id
_entity_poly.type
_entity_poly.pdbx_seq_one_letter_code
_entity_poly.pdbx_strand_id
1 'polypeptide(L)'
;MASFTSLGVGSNLPLDTLLNNLTIAEKKRLNPITQQQSDNTARLTAYGTLKSALEKFQTANTALNKADLFKSTTVTSSNEDLKVSTEAGAAPGIYTIRVTQLAQAQSLRTDSPTIIASTKDALGDESSDTRTIKITQDGRKEPLEIKLNKDQTSLDEISKAINDADSGISASIVKVKDGDYQLVLTASEGLANKMTISVEGDSKLNG
;
A
#
# COMPACT_ATOMS: atom_id res chain seq x y z
N MET A 1 2.41 32.38 47.03
CA MET A 1 1.83 32.00 48.33
C MET A 1 2.18 33.07 49.33
N ALA A 2 1.19 33.80 49.86
CA ALA A 2 1.46 34.81 50.88
C ALA A 2 1.83 34.08 52.18
N SER A 3 3.03 34.31 52.66
CA SER A 3 3.48 33.80 53.98
C SER A 3 2.91 34.73 55.03
N PHE A 4 1.98 34.21 55.84
CA PHE A 4 1.51 34.89 57.04
C PHE A 4 2.58 34.73 58.17
N THR A 5 3.68 35.48 58.06
CA THR A 5 4.79 35.41 59.01
C THR A 5 4.54 36.23 60.29
N SER A 6 3.30 36.70 60.49
CA SER A 6 2.99 37.61 61.59
C SER A 6 1.84 37.10 62.49
N LEU A 7 1.50 35.78 62.41
CA LEU A 7 0.48 35.23 63.28
C LEU A 7 1.03 35.05 64.72
N GLY A 8 0.48 35.80 65.67
CA GLY A 8 0.84 35.65 67.07
C GLY A 8 1.83 36.67 67.66
N VAL A 9 2.20 37.72 66.91
CA VAL A 9 3.05 38.81 67.44
C VAL A 9 2.25 39.59 68.49
N GLY A 10 2.60 39.44 69.77
CA GLY A 10 1.94 40.08 70.89
C GLY A 10 1.19 39.18 71.86
N SER A 11 0.90 37.92 71.52
CA SER A 11 0.14 36.97 72.39
C SER A 11 1.02 35.91 73.03
N ASN A 12 2.32 35.82 72.66
CA ASN A 12 3.28 34.81 73.11
C ASN A 12 2.84 33.35 72.85
N LEU A 13 1.86 33.14 71.95
CA LEU A 13 1.35 31.82 71.55
C LEU A 13 2.03 31.36 70.26
N PRO A 14 2.58 30.13 70.17
CA PRO A 14 3.20 29.59 68.97
C PRO A 14 2.17 29.17 67.91
N LEU A 15 1.40 30.14 67.37
CA LEU A 15 0.30 29.89 66.43
C LEU A 15 0.73 29.21 65.14
N ASP A 16 1.96 29.54 64.66
CA ASP A 16 2.51 28.88 63.48
C ASP A 16 2.76 27.39 63.72
N THR A 17 3.26 27.02 64.90
CA THR A 17 3.44 25.62 65.27
C THR A 17 2.11 24.90 65.42
N LEU A 18 1.09 25.57 65.98
CA LEU A 18 -0.24 25.03 66.13
C LEU A 18 -0.91 24.79 64.76
N LEU A 19 -0.80 25.75 63.85
CA LEU A 19 -1.31 25.66 62.49
C LEU A 19 -0.61 24.54 61.69
N ASN A 20 0.71 24.44 61.81
CA ASN A 20 1.46 23.37 61.19
C ASN A 20 1.08 21.99 61.73
N ASN A 21 0.92 21.85 63.06
CA ASN A 21 0.49 20.59 63.66
C ASN A 21 -0.93 20.20 63.22
N LEU A 22 -1.84 21.16 63.13
CA LEU A 22 -3.19 20.95 62.63
C LEU A 22 -3.18 20.52 61.15
N THR A 23 -2.37 21.19 60.36
CA THR A 23 -2.21 20.85 58.92
C THR A 23 -1.62 19.45 58.72
N ILE A 24 -0.66 19.06 59.57
CA ILE A 24 -0.09 17.69 59.55
C ILE A 24 -1.14 16.66 59.99
N ALA A 25 -1.96 16.98 61.02
CA ALA A 25 -3.02 16.09 61.47
C ALA A 25 -4.08 15.89 60.37
N GLU A 26 -4.48 16.95 59.70
CA GLU A 26 -5.43 16.86 58.57
C GLU A 26 -4.84 16.10 57.38
N LYS A 27 -3.57 16.32 57.03
CA LYS A 27 -2.90 15.55 56.01
C LYS A 27 -2.82 14.05 56.34
N LYS A 28 -2.64 13.68 57.61
CA LYS A 28 -2.67 12.27 58.04
C LYS A 28 -4.00 11.60 57.78
N ARG A 29 -5.12 12.32 57.74
CA ARG A 29 -6.44 11.78 57.43
C ARG A 29 -6.55 11.41 55.94
N LEU A 30 -5.72 12.00 55.05
CA LEU A 30 -5.66 11.67 53.62
C LEU A 30 -4.83 10.41 53.34
N ASN A 31 -3.93 10.00 54.26
CA ASN A 31 -3.06 8.86 54.05
C ASN A 31 -3.81 7.56 53.68
N PRO A 32 -4.90 7.17 54.37
CA PRO A 32 -5.63 5.96 54.00
C PRO A 32 -6.29 6.06 52.62
N ILE A 33 -6.71 7.25 52.20
CA ILE A 33 -7.27 7.48 50.89
C ILE A 33 -6.19 7.31 49.81
N THR A 34 -5.02 7.89 50.07
CA THR A 34 -3.84 7.75 49.18
C THR A 34 -3.40 6.29 49.06
N GLN A 35 -3.39 5.58 50.22
CA GLN A 35 -3.07 4.15 50.20
C GLN A 35 -4.09 3.35 49.40
N GLN A 36 -5.41 3.59 49.63
CA GLN A 36 -6.45 2.92 48.87
C GLN A 36 -6.37 3.21 47.35
N GLN A 37 -6.04 4.43 47.00
CA GLN A 37 -5.80 4.81 45.60
C GLN A 37 -4.59 4.04 44.98
N SER A 38 -3.49 3.94 45.75
CA SER A 38 -2.32 3.16 45.38
C SER A 38 -2.64 1.68 45.19
N ASP A 39 -3.38 1.09 46.12
CA ASP A 39 -3.79 -0.30 46.09
C ASP A 39 -4.72 -0.58 44.90
N ASN A 40 -5.66 0.32 44.62
CA ASN A 40 -6.53 0.20 43.46
C ASN A 40 -5.77 0.32 42.14
N THR A 41 -4.78 1.21 42.06
CA THR A 41 -3.90 1.34 40.91
C THR A 41 -3.07 0.07 40.70
N ALA A 42 -2.53 -0.49 41.79
CA ALA A 42 -1.79 -1.74 41.75
C ALA A 42 -2.64 -2.91 41.25
N ARG A 43 -3.88 -3.01 41.72
CA ARG A 43 -4.86 -4.01 41.28
C ARG A 43 -5.20 -3.85 39.79
N LEU A 44 -5.48 -2.61 39.35
CA LEU A 44 -5.72 -2.31 37.93
C LEU A 44 -4.56 -2.72 37.04
N THR A 45 -3.33 -2.42 37.46
CA THR A 45 -2.12 -2.82 36.75
C THR A 45 -1.98 -4.34 36.69
N ALA A 46 -2.22 -5.04 37.82
CA ALA A 46 -2.18 -6.51 37.87
C ALA A 46 -3.22 -7.14 36.92
N TYR A 47 -4.45 -6.64 36.92
CA TYR A 47 -5.48 -7.07 35.98
C TYR A 47 -5.10 -6.77 34.52
N GLY A 48 -4.51 -5.62 34.24
CA GLY A 48 -4.00 -5.27 32.91
C GLY A 48 -2.92 -6.25 32.42
N THR A 49 -2.00 -6.62 33.32
CA THR A 49 -0.97 -7.61 33.04
C THR A 49 -1.55 -9.00 32.77
N LEU A 50 -2.49 -9.43 33.59
CA LEU A 50 -3.17 -10.72 33.41
C LEU A 50 -3.95 -10.76 32.09
N LYS A 51 -4.70 -9.71 31.79
CA LYS A 51 -5.42 -9.57 30.53
C LYS A 51 -4.47 -9.67 29.34
N SER A 52 -3.36 -8.95 29.36
CA SER A 52 -2.36 -9.00 28.31
C SER A 52 -1.74 -10.40 28.14
N ALA A 53 -1.51 -11.10 29.22
CA ALA A 53 -1.02 -12.48 29.16
C ALA A 53 -2.05 -13.44 28.54
N LEU A 54 -3.32 -13.28 28.89
CA LEU A 54 -4.41 -14.07 28.31
C LEU A 54 -4.61 -13.77 26.81
N GLU A 55 -4.52 -12.53 26.41
CA GLU A 55 -4.59 -12.14 24.99
C GLU A 55 -3.45 -12.75 24.15
N LYS A 56 -2.22 -12.75 24.70
CA LYS A 56 -1.06 -13.42 24.08
C LYS A 56 -1.30 -14.92 23.98
N PHE A 57 -1.79 -15.55 25.03
CA PHE A 57 -2.12 -16.96 25.02
C PHE A 57 -3.20 -17.30 24.00
N GLN A 58 -4.27 -16.51 23.94
CA GLN A 58 -5.33 -16.66 22.95
C GLN A 58 -4.80 -16.53 21.52
N THR A 59 -3.94 -15.56 21.29
CA THR A 59 -3.31 -15.34 19.97
C THR A 59 -2.48 -16.55 19.56
N ALA A 60 -1.64 -17.07 20.47
CA ALA A 60 -0.82 -18.26 20.23
C ALA A 60 -1.69 -19.51 19.98
N ASN A 61 -2.74 -19.69 20.77
CA ASN A 61 -3.68 -20.80 20.60
C ASN A 61 -4.43 -20.73 19.26
N THR A 62 -4.86 -19.54 18.89
CA THR A 62 -5.52 -19.31 17.58
C THR A 62 -4.57 -19.60 16.42
N ALA A 63 -3.28 -19.25 16.55
CA ALA A 63 -2.28 -19.56 15.54
C ALA A 63 -2.08 -21.08 15.41
N LEU A 64 -2.04 -21.80 16.52
CA LEU A 64 -1.91 -23.27 16.52
C LEU A 64 -3.16 -23.99 15.99
N ASN A 65 -4.33 -23.36 16.09
CA ASN A 65 -5.58 -23.97 15.60
C ASN A 65 -5.78 -23.79 14.07
N LYS A 66 -4.81 -23.19 13.37
CA LYS A 66 -4.82 -23.11 11.91
C LYS A 66 -4.31 -24.41 11.31
N ALA A 67 -5.19 -25.20 10.69
CA ALA A 67 -4.84 -26.46 10.04
C ALA A 67 -3.74 -26.31 8.96
N ASP A 68 -3.69 -25.17 8.31
CA ASP A 68 -2.72 -24.87 7.23
C ASP A 68 -1.28 -24.72 7.76
N LEU A 69 -1.11 -24.36 9.04
CA LEU A 69 0.22 -24.33 9.66
C LEU A 69 0.90 -25.71 9.64
N PHE A 70 0.11 -26.77 9.85
CA PHE A 70 0.60 -28.16 9.87
C PHE A 70 0.71 -28.79 8.47
N LYS A 71 0.21 -28.09 7.46
CA LYS A 71 0.31 -28.48 6.04
C LYS A 71 1.37 -27.67 5.30
N SER A 72 2.06 -26.76 5.99
CA SER A 72 3.11 -25.96 5.38
C SER A 72 4.31 -26.84 4.98
N THR A 73 4.80 -26.62 3.78
CA THR A 73 5.99 -27.29 3.25
C THR A 73 7.09 -26.26 3.03
N THR A 74 8.32 -26.66 3.23
CA THR A 74 9.48 -25.83 2.90
C THR A 74 10.07 -26.30 1.58
N VAL A 75 10.41 -25.37 0.71
CA VAL A 75 11.06 -25.66 -0.56
C VAL A 75 12.48 -25.09 -0.57
N THR A 76 13.40 -25.87 -1.11
CA THR A 76 14.78 -25.44 -1.38
C THR A 76 15.05 -25.58 -2.87
N SER A 77 15.59 -24.55 -3.49
CA SER A 77 16.06 -24.60 -4.88
C SER A 77 17.57 -24.88 -4.89
N SER A 78 18.04 -25.71 -5.82
CA SER A 78 19.46 -25.91 -6.07
C SER A 78 20.08 -24.78 -6.91
N ASN A 79 19.26 -23.89 -7.46
CA ASN A 79 19.68 -22.74 -8.24
C ASN A 79 19.15 -21.45 -7.63
N GLU A 80 20.03 -20.48 -7.40
CA GLU A 80 19.68 -19.18 -6.78
C GLU A 80 18.81 -18.30 -7.68
N ASP A 81 18.90 -18.47 -9.00
CA ASP A 81 18.09 -17.72 -9.97
C ASP A 81 16.65 -18.22 -10.02
N LEU A 82 16.39 -19.44 -9.54
CA LEU A 82 15.04 -20.03 -9.47
C LEU A 82 14.43 -19.81 -8.10
N LYS A 83 13.57 -18.83 -7.97
CA LYS A 83 12.77 -18.61 -6.78
C LYS A 83 11.54 -19.48 -6.82
N VAL A 84 11.39 -20.35 -5.82
CA VAL A 84 10.27 -21.27 -5.69
C VAL A 84 9.54 -21.00 -4.38
N SER A 85 8.23 -20.99 -4.42
CA SER A 85 7.36 -20.90 -3.24
C SER A 85 6.37 -22.06 -3.25
N THR A 86 5.91 -22.47 -2.06
CA THR A 86 4.89 -23.51 -1.91
C THR A 86 3.71 -22.96 -1.11
N GLU A 87 2.54 -23.43 -1.42
CA GLU A 87 1.33 -23.19 -0.63
C GLU A 87 1.06 -24.37 0.33
N ALA A 88 0.23 -24.11 1.33
CA ALA A 88 -0.17 -25.14 2.28
C ALA A 88 -0.84 -26.32 1.57
N GLY A 89 -0.37 -27.53 1.83
CA GLY A 89 -0.87 -28.75 1.20
C GLY A 89 -0.16 -29.14 -0.09
N ALA A 90 0.91 -28.47 -0.48
CA ALA A 90 1.76 -28.91 -1.58
C ALA A 90 2.31 -30.31 -1.31
N ALA A 91 2.29 -31.18 -2.32
CA ALA A 91 2.82 -32.54 -2.18
C ALA A 91 4.35 -32.51 -2.00
N PRO A 92 4.89 -33.15 -0.94
CA PRO A 92 6.33 -33.24 -0.78
C PRO A 92 6.92 -34.12 -1.89
N GLY A 93 8.07 -33.70 -2.43
CA GLY A 93 8.73 -34.44 -3.51
C GLY A 93 9.95 -33.69 -4.04
N ILE A 94 10.68 -34.36 -4.92
CA ILE A 94 11.80 -33.77 -5.66
C ILE A 94 11.31 -33.53 -7.08
N TYR A 95 11.39 -32.30 -7.51
CA TYR A 95 10.95 -31.85 -8.84
C TYR A 95 12.14 -31.38 -9.64
N THR A 96 12.30 -31.93 -10.84
CA THR A 96 13.30 -31.43 -11.78
C THR A 96 12.63 -30.49 -12.77
N ILE A 97 13.06 -29.26 -12.80
CA ILE A 97 12.53 -28.22 -13.67
C ILE A 97 13.57 -27.89 -14.75
N ARG A 98 13.15 -27.87 -15.99
CA ARG A 98 13.95 -27.44 -17.12
C ARG A 98 13.30 -26.22 -17.75
N VAL A 99 13.92 -25.06 -17.65
CA VAL A 99 13.47 -23.83 -18.30
C VAL A 99 14.03 -23.84 -19.73
N THR A 100 13.15 -23.90 -20.72
CA THR A 100 13.52 -23.88 -22.14
C THR A 100 13.49 -22.47 -22.72
N GLN A 101 12.66 -21.59 -22.17
CA GLN A 101 12.51 -20.22 -22.61
C GLN A 101 12.01 -19.37 -21.45
N LEU A 102 12.58 -18.20 -21.28
CA LEU A 102 12.10 -17.20 -20.33
C LEU A 102 10.94 -16.40 -20.93
N ALA A 103 10.06 -15.92 -20.07
CA ALA A 103 9.05 -14.96 -20.46
C ALA A 103 9.69 -13.66 -20.93
N GLN A 104 9.11 -13.06 -21.95
CA GLN A 104 9.54 -11.75 -22.48
C GLN A 104 8.36 -10.80 -22.51
N ALA A 105 8.62 -9.53 -22.29
CA ALA A 105 7.67 -8.46 -22.48
C ALA A 105 7.46 -8.19 -23.97
N GLN A 106 6.20 -8.04 -24.37
CA GLN A 106 5.89 -7.55 -25.71
C GLN A 106 5.99 -6.03 -25.72
N SER A 107 6.68 -5.49 -26.71
CA SER A 107 6.72 -4.06 -27.00
C SER A 107 6.14 -3.82 -28.38
N LEU A 108 5.15 -2.96 -28.47
CA LEU A 108 4.54 -2.50 -29.71
C LEU A 108 4.83 -1.02 -29.87
N ARG A 109 5.02 -0.59 -31.11
CA ARG A 109 5.20 0.82 -31.45
C ARG A 109 4.17 1.23 -32.48
N THR A 110 3.85 2.51 -32.53
CA THR A 110 3.07 3.06 -33.62
C THR A 110 3.84 2.91 -34.93
N ASP A 111 3.18 2.34 -35.91
CA ASP A 111 3.72 2.19 -37.27
C ASP A 111 2.96 3.17 -38.19
N SER A 112 3.15 4.45 -37.94
CA SER A 112 2.49 5.48 -38.74
C SER A 112 3.36 5.81 -39.95
N PRO A 113 2.80 5.81 -41.15
CA PRO A 113 3.50 6.29 -42.36
C PRO A 113 3.69 7.81 -42.30
N THR A 114 3.04 8.48 -41.36
CA THR A 114 3.13 9.93 -41.20
C THR A 114 4.06 10.25 -40.05
N ILE A 115 5.03 11.11 -40.29
CA ILE A 115 5.93 11.67 -39.26
C ILE A 115 5.13 12.48 -38.26
N ILE A 116 5.23 12.14 -37.00
CA ILE A 116 4.63 12.89 -35.90
C ILE A 116 5.66 13.91 -35.41
N ALA A 117 5.48 15.17 -35.82
CA ALA A 117 6.47 16.22 -35.61
C ALA A 117 6.51 16.72 -34.17
N SER A 118 5.41 16.60 -33.43
CA SER A 118 5.28 17.02 -32.02
C SER A 118 4.44 16.04 -31.23
N THR A 119 4.79 15.82 -29.99
CA THR A 119 4.03 14.95 -29.06
C THR A 119 2.64 15.51 -28.73
N LYS A 120 2.39 16.78 -29.05
CA LYS A 120 1.14 17.52 -28.82
C LYS A 120 0.26 17.63 -30.05
N ASP A 121 0.72 17.16 -31.20
CA ASP A 121 -0.08 17.20 -32.42
C ASP A 121 -1.28 16.26 -32.29
N ALA A 122 -2.45 16.75 -32.67
CA ALA A 122 -3.65 15.93 -32.73
C ALA A 122 -3.55 14.92 -33.90
N LEU A 123 -3.66 13.65 -33.57
CA LEU A 123 -3.50 12.55 -34.54
C LEU A 123 -4.85 12.00 -35.02
N GLY A 124 -5.91 12.22 -34.23
CA GLY A 124 -7.23 11.67 -34.49
C GLY A 124 -8.00 12.39 -35.58
N ASP A 125 -9.12 11.79 -35.99
CA ASP A 125 -10.06 12.39 -36.91
C ASP A 125 -10.90 13.46 -36.21
N GLU A 126 -10.86 14.70 -36.73
CA GLU A 126 -11.59 15.84 -36.16
C GLU A 126 -13.13 15.67 -36.20
N SER A 127 -13.63 14.77 -37.04
CA SER A 127 -15.07 14.47 -37.14
C SER A 127 -15.60 13.55 -36.04
N SER A 128 -14.70 12.91 -35.28
CA SER A 128 -15.08 11.98 -34.21
C SER A 128 -15.07 12.66 -32.85
N ASP A 129 -16.19 12.70 -32.15
CA ASP A 129 -16.32 13.28 -30.81
C ASP A 129 -15.72 12.40 -29.71
N THR A 130 -15.83 11.08 -29.90
CA THR A 130 -15.32 10.09 -28.94
C THR A 130 -14.71 8.91 -29.68
N ARG A 131 -13.66 8.35 -29.09
CA ARG A 131 -12.97 7.16 -29.57
C ARG A 131 -12.59 6.26 -28.41
N THR A 132 -12.46 4.97 -28.70
CA THR A 132 -12.10 3.98 -27.67
C THR A 132 -10.92 3.18 -28.14
N ILE A 133 -9.81 3.24 -27.39
CA ILE A 133 -8.67 2.33 -27.57
C ILE A 133 -9.01 1.05 -26.81
N LYS A 134 -9.04 -0.08 -27.52
CA LYS A 134 -9.23 -1.40 -26.93
C LYS A 134 -7.93 -2.17 -26.97
N ILE A 135 -7.48 -2.62 -25.80
CA ILE A 135 -6.29 -3.45 -25.66
C ILE A 135 -6.72 -4.80 -25.12
N THR A 136 -6.58 -5.83 -25.93
CA THR A 136 -6.91 -7.21 -25.59
C THR A 136 -5.63 -7.94 -25.20
N GLN A 137 -5.67 -8.70 -24.11
CA GLN A 137 -4.60 -9.57 -23.64
C GLN A 137 -5.13 -10.97 -23.39
N ASP A 138 -4.36 -12.01 -23.73
CA ASP A 138 -4.79 -13.40 -23.61
C ASP A 138 -5.11 -13.82 -22.14
N GLY A 139 -4.45 -13.22 -21.18
CA GLY A 139 -4.69 -13.44 -19.74
C GLY A 139 -5.85 -12.64 -19.16
N ARG A 140 -6.47 -11.75 -19.92
CA ARG A 140 -7.55 -10.88 -19.45
C ARG A 140 -8.88 -11.30 -20.08
N LYS A 141 -9.91 -11.49 -19.26
CA LYS A 141 -11.25 -11.90 -19.74
C LYS A 141 -11.95 -10.84 -20.59
N GLU A 142 -11.71 -9.56 -20.27
CA GLU A 142 -12.31 -8.42 -20.96
C GLU A 142 -11.22 -7.49 -21.45
N PRO A 143 -11.40 -6.88 -22.64
CA PRO A 143 -10.48 -5.87 -23.15
C PRO A 143 -10.37 -4.68 -22.19
N LEU A 144 -9.20 -4.08 -22.14
CA LEU A 144 -9.04 -2.78 -21.54
C LEU A 144 -9.57 -1.72 -22.51
N GLU A 145 -10.59 -0.99 -22.10
CA GLU A 145 -11.19 0.07 -22.89
C GLU A 145 -10.78 1.44 -22.32
N ILE A 146 -10.13 2.24 -23.14
CA ILE A 146 -9.72 3.60 -22.81
C ILE A 146 -10.47 4.56 -23.72
N LYS A 147 -11.38 5.32 -23.14
CA LYS A 147 -12.19 6.31 -23.85
C LYS A 147 -11.44 7.63 -23.93
N LEU A 148 -11.33 8.17 -25.12
CA LEU A 148 -10.69 9.46 -25.40
C LEU A 148 -11.73 10.41 -25.99
N ASN A 149 -11.69 11.65 -25.55
CA ASN A 149 -12.48 12.73 -26.13
C ASN A 149 -11.79 13.31 -27.37
N LYS A 150 -12.49 14.20 -28.10
CA LYS A 150 -12.02 14.83 -29.32
C LYS A 150 -10.61 15.46 -29.16
N ASP A 151 -10.36 16.11 -28.04
CA ASP A 151 -9.12 16.84 -27.78
C ASP A 151 -8.00 15.97 -27.20
N GLN A 152 -8.25 14.67 -26.97
CA GLN A 152 -7.29 13.74 -26.33
C GLN A 152 -6.68 12.77 -27.32
N THR A 153 -6.12 13.28 -28.40
CA THR A 153 -5.57 12.47 -29.51
C THR A 153 -4.09 12.66 -29.76
N SER A 154 -3.44 13.50 -28.99
CA SER A 154 -1.99 13.66 -29.04
C SER A 154 -1.26 12.47 -28.40
N LEU A 155 0.01 12.25 -28.77
CA LEU A 155 0.82 11.21 -28.14
C LEU A 155 0.89 11.38 -26.61
N ASP A 156 1.02 12.61 -26.13
CA ASP A 156 1.08 12.91 -24.70
C ASP A 156 -0.21 12.46 -23.97
N GLU A 157 -1.37 12.75 -24.54
CA GLU A 157 -2.65 12.42 -23.95
C GLU A 157 -2.97 10.93 -24.02
N ILE A 158 -2.70 10.31 -25.16
CA ILE A 158 -2.87 8.85 -25.33
C ILE A 158 -1.95 8.10 -24.35
N SER A 159 -0.67 8.49 -24.27
CA SER A 159 0.28 7.89 -23.33
C SER A 159 -0.18 8.03 -21.89
N LYS A 160 -0.64 9.24 -21.54
CA LYS A 160 -1.17 9.52 -20.20
C LYS A 160 -2.41 8.66 -19.91
N ALA A 161 -3.37 8.59 -20.81
CA ALA A 161 -4.61 7.83 -20.61
C ALA A 161 -4.34 6.31 -20.41
N ILE A 162 -3.37 5.75 -21.15
CA ILE A 162 -2.98 4.35 -21.01
C ILE A 162 -2.30 4.10 -19.67
N ASN A 163 -1.39 4.99 -19.26
CA ASN A 163 -0.67 4.86 -17.99
C ASN A 163 -1.60 5.06 -16.77
N ASP A 164 -2.54 6.00 -16.86
CA ASP A 164 -3.52 6.26 -15.79
C ASP A 164 -4.48 5.08 -15.57
N ALA A 165 -4.65 4.21 -16.57
CA ALA A 165 -5.48 3.01 -16.46
C ALA A 165 -4.88 1.90 -15.58
N ASP A 166 -3.61 2.02 -15.16
CA ASP A 166 -2.87 1.11 -14.25
C ASP A 166 -3.10 -0.38 -14.56
N SER A 167 -3.01 -0.72 -15.84
CA SER A 167 -3.41 -2.03 -16.37
C SER A 167 -2.26 -3.03 -16.51
N GLY A 168 -1.05 -2.67 -16.07
CA GLY A 168 0.17 -3.44 -16.31
C GLY A 168 0.74 -3.24 -17.72
N ILE A 169 0.21 -2.24 -18.47
CA ILE A 169 0.73 -1.78 -19.74
C ILE A 169 1.31 -0.40 -19.53
N SER A 170 2.52 -0.19 -19.97
CA SER A 170 3.22 1.09 -19.91
C SER A 170 3.29 1.70 -21.30
N ALA A 171 2.90 2.98 -21.40
CA ALA A 171 3.01 3.78 -22.61
C ALA A 171 4.13 4.81 -22.47
N SER A 172 5.04 4.87 -23.41
CA SER A 172 6.14 5.83 -23.46
C SER A 172 6.28 6.44 -24.84
N ILE A 173 6.74 7.68 -24.89
CA ILE A 173 6.99 8.37 -26.16
C ILE A 173 8.48 8.37 -26.41
N VAL A 174 8.86 7.90 -27.58
CA VAL A 174 10.25 7.80 -28.02
C VAL A 174 10.47 8.75 -29.18
N LYS A 175 11.50 9.56 -29.07
CA LYS A 175 11.99 10.39 -30.18
C LYS A 175 12.91 9.54 -31.03
N VAL A 176 12.51 9.23 -32.27
CA VAL A 176 13.29 8.41 -33.21
C VAL A 176 14.35 9.26 -33.91
N LYS A 177 13.98 10.47 -34.30
CA LYS A 177 14.86 11.50 -34.89
C LYS A 177 14.27 12.89 -34.62
N ASP A 178 14.94 13.91 -35.04
CA ASP A 178 14.41 15.28 -34.91
C ASP A 178 13.09 15.44 -35.68
N GLY A 179 12.04 15.83 -34.94
CA GLY A 179 10.71 15.98 -35.49
C GLY A 179 10.00 14.66 -35.83
N ASP A 180 10.36 13.56 -35.17
CA ASP A 180 9.69 12.27 -35.35
C ASP A 180 9.57 11.52 -34.03
N TYR A 181 8.35 11.43 -33.54
CA TYR A 181 8.00 10.80 -32.27
C TYR A 181 7.12 9.59 -32.49
N GLN A 182 7.30 8.57 -31.69
CA GLN A 182 6.50 7.34 -31.70
C GLN A 182 6.03 6.99 -30.31
N LEU A 183 4.83 6.44 -30.22
CA LEU A 183 4.32 5.83 -28.99
C LEU A 183 4.78 4.37 -28.94
N VAL A 184 5.36 3.98 -27.81
CA VAL A 184 5.77 2.61 -27.53
C VAL A 184 4.96 2.11 -26.34
N LEU A 185 4.29 0.99 -26.54
CA LEU A 185 3.53 0.30 -25.51
C LEU A 185 4.27 -0.96 -25.10
N THR A 186 4.48 -1.14 -23.82
CA THR A 186 5.16 -2.31 -23.27
C THR A 186 4.25 -3.01 -22.27
N ALA A 187 3.98 -4.28 -22.49
CA ALA A 187 3.24 -5.13 -21.57
C ALA A 187 4.17 -5.76 -20.53
N SER A 188 3.60 -6.30 -19.45
CA SER A 188 4.32 -7.17 -18.54
C SER A 188 4.79 -8.44 -19.25
N GLU A 189 5.81 -9.10 -18.69
CA GLU A 189 6.35 -10.33 -19.27
C GLU A 189 5.32 -11.47 -19.29
N GLY A 190 5.44 -12.31 -20.31
CA GLY A 190 4.67 -13.56 -20.43
C GLY A 190 3.63 -13.55 -21.52
N LEU A 191 3.34 -14.74 -22.03
CA LEU A 191 2.40 -14.95 -23.15
C LEU A 191 0.98 -14.44 -22.82
N ALA A 192 0.54 -14.59 -21.59
CA ALA A 192 -0.77 -14.11 -21.15
C ALA A 192 -0.93 -12.58 -21.27
N ASN A 193 0.18 -11.85 -21.29
CA ASN A 193 0.21 -10.39 -21.40
C ASN A 193 0.42 -9.90 -22.84
N LYS A 194 0.46 -10.83 -23.79
CA LYS A 194 0.51 -10.47 -25.22
C LYS A 194 -0.71 -9.61 -25.55
N MET A 195 -0.46 -8.44 -26.12
CA MET A 195 -1.52 -7.47 -26.41
C MET A 195 -1.79 -7.33 -27.90
N THR A 196 -3.05 -7.08 -28.19
CA THR A 196 -3.53 -6.65 -29.49
C THR A 196 -4.32 -5.36 -29.29
N ILE A 197 -4.07 -4.36 -30.12
CA ILE A 197 -4.62 -3.03 -30.00
C ILE A 197 -5.55 -2.79 -31.18
N SER A 198 -6.70 -2.20 -30.90
CA SER A 198 -7.62 -1.69 -31.91
C SER A 198 -8.23 -0.38 -31.42
N VAL A 199 -8.59 0.48 -32.36
CA VAL A 199 -9.25 1.75 -32.06
C VAL A 199 -10.62 1.77 -32.73
N GLU A 200 -11.65 2.03 -31.93
CA GLU A 200 -13.02 2.20 -32.41
C GLU A 200 -13.36 3.70 -32.42
N GLY A 201 -14.09 4.11 -33.46
CA GLY A 201 -14.57 5.50 -33.60
C GLY A 201 -13.56 6.46 -34.24
N ASP A 202 -12.36 5.98 -34.62
CA ASP A 202 -11.36 6.81 -35.30
C ASP A 202 -10.48 5.96 -36.24
N SER A 203 -10.62 6.17 -37.54
CA SER A 203 -9.88 5.41 -38.53
C SER A 203 -8.41 5.84 -38.67
N LYS A 204 -8.08 7.08 -38.30
CA LYS A 204 -6.70 7.58 -38.36
C LYS A 204 -5.82 7.04 -37.26
N LEU A 205 -6.41 6.72 -36.10
CA LEU A 205 -5.69 6.14 -34.96
C LEU A 205 -5.62 4.60 -35.02
N ASN A 206 -6.27 3.97 -35.97
CA ASN A 206 -6.31 2.51 -36.11
C ASN A 206 -5.25 1.98 -37.12
N GLY A 207 -4.13 2.65 -37.17
CA GLY A 207 -3.02 2.28 -38.08
C GLY A 207 -1.78 1.74 -37.36
#